data_61a32a00b9a5ff0e0ebd2b4132dd7d35
#
_entry.id   61a32a00b9a5ff0e0ebd2b4132dd7d35
#
_cell.length_a   1.000
_cell.length_b   1.000
_cell.length_c   1.000
_cell.angle_alpha   90.00
_cell.angle_beta   90.00
_cell.angle_gamma   90.00
#
_symmetry.space_group_name_H-M   'P 1'
#
loop_
_entity.id
_entity.type
_entity.pdbx_description
1 polymer ?
#
loop_
_entity_poly.entity_id
_entity_poly.type
_entity_poly.pdbx_seq_one_letter_code
_entity_poly.pdbx_strand_id
1 'polypeptide(L)'
;MSDQKSGQDASSDGALLMRVPGRARPRAQVMADFEESVAELKRRYHPTLWTGILPKAEEMHRWRIQLECGCTREVLTNGRDDFPDSRSWHDVLSGRPLPLGEYWCSNDHGDVEDVYRGIVEWIDSSVKEFPADPEECPDDENPEYWAIARRPEPHSSAFWRVRLACGHFDDHVPTDVEWKPADGPTLVSEQRAAEMRGEFEALWSVLGDEAWPEEGPERDHTLRMLDQRWPKPEPERRCLVCRYAQRITGYQRIGWLVPRGDVKKAAEQRAVAAREKAERRLATIEEEAAQLREQLGCASE
;
A
#
# COMPACT_ATOMS: atom_id res chain seq x y z
N MET A 1 24.04 40.49 5.79
CA MET A 1 22.88 40.15 5.01
C MET A 1 23.35 39.33 3.81
N SER A 2 23.33 38.05 3.91
CA SER A 2 23.72 37.12 2.84
C SER A 2 22.78 35.95 2.90
N ASP A 3 21.79 35.94 2.00
CA ASP A 3 20.82 34.89 1.78
C ASP A 3 21.55 33.62 1.29
N GLN A 4 21.67 32.63 2.14
CA GLN A 4 21.97 31.27 1.73
C GLN A 4 20.63 30.57 1.44
N LYS A 5 20.20 30.61 0.18
CA LYS A 5 19.25 29.66 -0.37
C LYS A 5 19.97 28.31 -0.50
N SER A 6 19.74 27.44 0.48
CA SER A 6 20.01 26.01 0.31
C SER A 6 18.89 25.41 -0.54
N GLY A 7 19.07 25.45 -1.85
CA GLY A 7 18.29 24.64 -2.77
C GLY A 7 18.69 23.18 -2.59
N GLN A 8 17.84 22.40 -1.95
CA GLN A 8 17.84 20.96 -2.14
C GLN A 8 17.19 20.72 -3.52
N ASP A 9 18.02 20.63 -4.55
CA ASP A 9 17.65 20.00 -5.80
C ASP A 9 17.42 18.51 -5.51
N ALA A 10 16.16 18.17 -5.19
CA ALA A 10 15.70 16.81 -5.39
C ALA A 10 15.79 16.56 -6.90
N SER A 11 16.83 15.85 -7.32
CA SER A 11 16.97 15.38 -8.69
C SER A 11 15.76 14.49 -8.97
N SER A 12 14.80 15.03 -9.70
CA SER A 12 13.69 14.29 -10.29
C SER A 12 14.22 13.44 -11.44
N ASP A 13 15.05 12.45 -11.16
CA ASP A 13 15.30 11.37 -12.09
C ASP A 13 14.04 10.50 -12.13
N GLY A 14 13.05 10.96 -12.88
CA GLY A 14 11.85 10.18 -13.20
C GLY A 14 12.25 8.87 -13.86
N ALA A 15 11.46 7.83 -13.68
CA ALA A 15 11.71 6.54 -14.30
C ALA A 15 11.78 6.66 -15.82
N LEU A 16 12.74 6.00 -16.43
CA LEU A 16 13.03 6.15 -17.87
C LEU A 16 12.26 5.12 -18.70
N LEU A 17 11.72 5.55 -19.84
CA LEU A 17 11.23 4.62 -20.86
C LEU A 17 12.43 3.92 -21.50
N MET A 18 12.65 2.65 -21.14
CA MET A 18 13.82 1.87 -21.54
C MET A 18 13.45 0.40 -21.81
N ARG A 19 14.39 -0.34 -22.36
CA ARG A 19 14.25 -1.79 -22.48
C ARG A 19 14.55 -2.43 -21.12
N VAL A 20 13.51 -3.04 -20.53
CA VAL A 20 13.63 -3.74 -19.24
C VAL A 20 14.05 -5.20 -19.48
N PRO A 21 15.03 -5.73 -18.73
CA PRO A 21 15.54 -7.09 -18.88
C PRO A 21 14.46 -8.18 -18.75
N GLY A 22 14.70 -9.34 -19.43
CA GLY A 22 13.84 -10.53 -19.40
C GLY A 22 12.77 -10.52 -20.49
N ARG A 23 11.82 -11.46 -20.40
CA ARG A 23 10.73 -11.65 -21.37
C ARG A 23 9.39 -11.25 -20.76
N ALA A 24 8.50 -10.68 -21.56
CA ALA A 24 7.13 -10.46 -21.17
C ALA A 24 6.43 -11.80 -20.92
N ARG A 25 5.54 -11.83 -19.93
CA ARG A 25 4.71 -12.98 -19.63
C ARG A 25 3.79 -13.31 -20.82
N PRO A 26 3.43 -14.59 -21.01
CA PRO A 26 2.42 -14.96 -22.03
C PRO A 26 1.12 -14.17 -21.79
N ARG A 27 0.55 -13.62 -22.85
CA ARG A 27 -0.67 -12.78 -22.74
C ARG A 27 -1.82 -13.54 -22.08
N ALA A 28 -1.97 -14.84 -22.37
CA ALA A 28 -3.01 -15.66 -21.77
C ALA A 28 -2.93 -15.73 -20.24
N GLN A 29 -1.72 -15.80 -19.69
CA GLN A 29 -1.52 -15.76 -18.22
C GLN A 29 -1.92 -14.41 -17.63
N VAL A 30 -1.46 -13.31 -18.26
CA VAL A 30 -1.80 -11.95 -17.77
C VAL A 30 -3.31 -11.69 -17.88
N MET A 31 -3.97 -12.24 -18.91
CA MET A 31 -5.42 -12.16 -19.05
C MET A 31 -6.12 -12.96 -17.95
N ALA A 32 -5.66 -14.18 -17.63
CA ALA A 32 -6.23 -14.98 -16.55
C ALA A 32 -6.12 -14.28 -15.19
N ASP A 33 -4.95 -13.72 -14.86
CA ASP A 33 -4.76 -12.94 -13.61
C ASP A 33 -5.68 -11.70 -13.59
N PHE A 34 -5.86 -11.02 -14.72
CA PHE A 34 -6.76 -9.89 -14.83
C PHE A 34 -8.22 -10.30 -14.59
N GLU A 35 -8.67 -11.40 -15.21
CA GLU A 35 -10.02 -11.93 -15.04
C GLU A 35 -10.28 -12.36 -13.59
N GLU A 36 -9.30 -12.97 -12.93
CA GLU A 36 -9.38 -13.31 -11.51
C GLU A 36 -9.52 -12.07 -10.64
N SER A 37 -8.70 -11.03 -10.88
CA SER A 37 -8.80 -9.75 -10.17
C SER A 37 -10.17 -9.09 -10.36
N VAL A 38 -10.73 -9.13 -11.58
CA VAL A 38 -12.08 -8.63 -11.87
C VAL A 38 -13.15 -9.46 -11.15
N ALA A 39 -12.97 -10.79 -11.08
CA ALA A 39 -13.89 -11.66 -10.36
C ALA A 39 -13.89 -11.39 -8.85
N GLU A 40 -12.71 -11.08 -8.28
CA GLU A 40 -12.59 -10.66 -6.89
C GLU A 40 -13.28 -9.32 -6.61
N LEU A 41 -13.08 -8.32 -7.45
CA LEU A 41 -13.80 -7.05 -7.36
C LEU A 41 -15.31 -7.24 -7.43
N LYS A 42 -15.80 -8.14 -8.30
CA LYS A 42 -17.23 -8.47 -8.37
C LYS A 42 -17.77 -9.13 -7.09
N ARG A 43 -16.98 -9.92 -6.39
CA ARG A 43 -17.37 -10.49 -5.10
C ARG A 43 -17.42 -9.42 -4.00
N ARG A 44 -16.54 -8.44 -4.07
CA ARG A 44 -16.41 -7.39 -3.06
C ARG A 44 -17.45 -6.27 -3.19
N TYR A 45 -17.89 -5.96 -4.43
CA TYR A 45 -18.75 -4.80 -4.69
C TYR A 45 -20.11 -5.19 -5.25
N HIS A 46 -21.13 -4.42 -4.87
CA HIS A 46 -22.50 -4.63 -5.37
C HIS A 46 -22.59 -4.41 -6.89
N PRO A 47 -23.40 -5.20 -7.63
CA PRO A 47 -23.50 -5.14 -9.09
C PRO A 47 -23.80 -3.77 -9.70
N THR A 48 -24.51 -2.91 -8.97
CA THR A 48 -24.82 -1.53 -9.43
C THR A 48 -23.57 -0.66 -9.63
N LEU A 49 -22.47 -0.99 -8.95
CA LEU A 49 -21.21 -0.25 -9.03
C LEU A 49 -20.29 -0.77 -10.14
N TRP A 50 -20.55 -1.96 -10.70
CA TRP A 50 -19.62 -2.62 -11.63
C TRP A 50 -19.28 -1.79 -12.86
N THR A 51 -20.26 -1.06 -13.41
CA THR A 51 -20.04 -0.25 -14.61
C THR A 51 -18.99 0.86 -14.39
N GLY A 52 -18.88 1.37 -13.17
CA GLY A 52 -17.95 2.46 -12.83
C GLY A 52 -16.59 2.00 -12.28
N ILE A 53 -16.54 0.82 -11.62
CA ILE A 53 -15.33 0.40 -10.89
C ILE A 53 -14.55 -0.74 -11.56
N LEU A 54 -15.22 -1.56 -12.42
CA LEU A 54 -14.52 -2.69 -13.03
C LEU A 54 -13.65 -2.21 -14.20
N PRO A 55 -12.36 -2.56 -14.18
CA PRO A 55 -11.50 -2.28 -15.31
C PRO A 55 -11.90 -3.13 -16.53
N LYS A 56 -11.69 -2.61 -17.72
CA LYS A 56 -11.98 -3.31 -18.98
C LYS A 56 -10.68 -3.74 -19.64
N ALA A 57 -10.58 -5.01 -20.01
CA ALA A 57 -9.38 -5.59 -20.59
C ALA A 57 -8.89 -4.83 -21.85
N GLU A 58 -9.82 -4.32 -22.66
CA GLU A 58 -9.54 -3.52 -23.85
C GLU A 58 -8.94 -2.15 -23.57
N GLU A 59 -9.08 -1.64 -22.34
CA GLU A 59 -8.54 -0.35 -21.89
C GLU A 59 -7.19 -0.53 -21.19
N MET A 60 -6.81 -1.78 -20.86
CA MET A 60 -5.58 -2.09 -20.13
C MET A 60 -4.37 -2.11 -21.06
N HIS A 61 -3.32 -1.38 -20.64
CA HIS A 61 -2.01 -1.41 -21.28
C HIS A 61 -1.02 -2.13 -20.39
N ARG A 62 -0.20 -3.01 -20.98
CA ARG A 62 0.81 -3.82 -20.30
C ARG A 62 2.14 -3.10 -20.31
N TRP A 63 2.74 -3.00 -19.14
CA TRP A 63 4.06 -2.46 -18.94
C TRP A 63 4.95 -3.48 -18.25
N ARG A 64 6.22 -3.40 -18.53
CA ARG A 64 7.25 -4.05 -17.74
C ARG A 64 8.02 -2.98 -17.01
N ILE A 65 8.12 -3.10 -15.69
CA ILE A 65 8.83 -2.16 -14.83
C ILE A 65 10.11 -2.81 -14.29
N GLN A 66 11.12 -2.00 -14.08
CA GLN A 66 12.32 -2.34 -13.34
C GLN A 66 12.30 -1.57 -12.02
N LEU A 67 12.58 -2.27 -10.94
CA LEU A 67 12.64 -1.72 -9.58
C LEU A 67 14.08 -1.45 -9.17
N GLU A 68 14.27 -0.56 -8.21
CA GLU A 68 15.60 -0.20 -7.67
C GLU A 68 16.36 -1.42 -7.13
N CYS A 69 15.67 -2.38 -6.54
CA CYS A 69 16.24 -3.67 -6.14
C CYS A 69 16.67 -4.58 -7.30
N GLY A 70 16.57 -4.13 -8.56
CA GLY A 70 16.88 -4.91 -9.76
C GLY A 70 15.76 -5.86 -10.21
N CYS A 71 14.73 -6.07 -9.41
CA CYS A 71 13.59 -6.90 -9.80
C CYS A 71 12.80 -6.30 -10.94
N THR A 72 12.17 -7.19 -11.74
CA THR A 72 11.27 -6.77 -12.81
C THR A 72 9.87 -7.29 -12.55
N ARG A 73 8.86 -6.48 -12.86
CA ARG A 73 7.44 -6.83 -12.74
C ARG A 73 6.71 -6.45 -14.01
N GLU A 74 5.60 -7.14 -14.27
CA GLU A 74 4.67 -6.76 -15.31
C GLU A 74 3.41 -6.22 -14.66
N VAL A 75 2.99 -5.01 -15.07
CA VAL A 75 1.86 -4.30 -14.50
C VAL A 75 0.89 -3.85 -15.60
N LEU A 76 -0.35 -3.60 -15.19
CA LEU A 76 -1.41 -3.09 -16.06
C LEU A 76 -1.78 -1.67 -15.63
N THR A 77 -1.96 -0.80 -16.61
CA THR A 77 -2.44 0.57 -16.41
C THR A 77 -3.62 0.89 -17.31
N ASN A 78 -4.37 1.95 -16.99
CA ASN A 78 -5.49 2.41 -17.80
C ASN A 78 -5.00 3.21 -19.01
N GLY A 79 -4.74 2.50 -20.11
CA GLY A 79 -4.27 3.13 -21.32
C GLY A 79 -2.76 3.21 -21.45
N ARG A 80 -2.35 3.68 -22.58
CA ARG A 80 -0.97 3.73 -23.05
C ARG A 80 -0.16 4.87 -22.42
N ASP A 81 -0.85 5.94 -22.04
CA ASP A 81 -0.24 7.17 -21.55
C ASP A 81 -0.41 7.33 -20.02
N ASP A 82 -0.95 6.30 -19.36
CA ASP A 82 -0.92 6.12 -17.92
C ASP A 82 0.38 5.39 -17.55
N PHE A 83 1.40 6.16 -17.19
CA PHE A 83 2.74 5.64 -16.92
C PHE A 83 2.84 5.02 -15.53
N PRO A 84 3.58 3.90 -15.37
CA PRO A 84 3.68 3.20 -14.08
C PRO A 84 4.23 4.04 -12.94
N ASP A 85 5.15 4.99 -13.20
CA ASP A 85 5.78 5.86 -12.22
C ASP A 85 4.96 7.09 -11.83
N SER A 86 3.96 7.45 -12.65
CA SER A 86 3.01 8.53 -12.35
C SER A 86 1.76 8.04 -11.61
N ARG A 87 1.71 6.75 -11.28
CA ARG A 87 0.58 6.10 -10.63
C ARG A 87 0.89 5.78 -9.17
N SER A 88 -0.08 5.97 -8.29
CA SER A 88 -0.01 5.45 -6.94
C SER A 88 -0.39 3.96 -6.92
N TRP A 89 0.56 3.13 -6.53
CA TRP A 89 0.34 1.71 -6.25
C TRP A 89 -0.04 1.55 -4.77
N HIS A 90 -0.41 0.34 -4.36
CA HIS A 90 -0.80 0.09 -2.97
C HIS A 90 0.17 -0.88 -2.31
N ASP A 91 0.47 -0.65 -1.05
CA ASP A 91 1.17 -1.63 -0.25
C ASP A 91 0.24 -2.82 0.07
N VAL A 92 0.80 -4.01 0.15
CA VAL A 92 0.04 -5.24 0.37
C VAL A 92 -0.32 -5.43 1.85
N LEU A 93 0.40 -4.77 2.77
CA LEU A 93 0.19 -4.93 4.21
C LEU A 93 -1.03 -4.14 4.69
N SER A 94 -1.12 -2.87 4.31
CA SER A 94 -2.18 -1.97 4.77
C SER A 94 -3.23 -1.65 3.69
N GLY A 95 -2.93 -1.96 2.42
CA GLY A 95 -3.77 -1.57 1.28
C GLY A 95 -3.73 -0.07 0.97
N ARG A 96 -2.78 0.67 1.55
CA ARG A 96 -2.64 2.11 1.36
C ARG A 96 -1.86 2.47 0.11
N PRO A 97 -2.10 3.66 -0.44
CA PRO A 97 -1.33 4.14 -1.57
C PRO A 97 0.13 4.35 -1.18
N LEU A 98 1.04 3.82 -2.00
CA LEU A 98 2.46 4.13 -1.96
C LEU A 98 2.72 5.53 -2.56
N PRO A 99 3.83 6.18 -2.20
CA PRO A 99 4.31 7.35 -2.92
C PRO A 99 4.38 7.12 -4.43
N LEU A 100 4.23 8.20 -5.20
CA LEU A 100 4.33 8.12 -6.66
C LEU A 100 5.71 7.60 -7.08
N GLY A 101 5.73 6.71 -8.05
CA GLY A 101 6.96 6.10 -8.55
C GLY A 101 7.45 4.90 -7.74
N GLU A 102 6.76 4.51 -6.67
CA GLU A 102 7.06 3.31 -5.92
C GLU A 102 6.12 2.15 -6.27
N TYR A 103 6.64 0.94 -6.13
CA TYR A 103 5.91 -0.31 -6.37
C TYR A 103 6.28 -1.36 -5.31
N TRP A 104 5.31 -2.14 -4.88
CA TRP A 104 5.52 -3.21 -3.91
C TRP A 104 6.28 -4.39 -4.53
N CYS A 105 7.45 -4.70 -4.01
CA CYS A 105 8.23 -5.87 -4.38
C CYS A 105 8.08 -6.96 -3.32
N SER A 106 7.39 -8.04 -3.67
CA SER A 106 7.19 -9.20 -2.77
C SER A 106 8.32 -10.23 -2.83
N ASN A 107 9.40 -9.96 -3.56
CA ASN A 107 10.55 -10.86 -3.54
C ASN A 107 11.28 -10.71 -2.22
N ASP A 108 11.76 -11.84 -1.72
CA ASP A 108 12.71 -11.84 -0.64
C ASP A 108 14.05 -11.33 -1.19
N HIS A 109 14.53 -10.24 -0.63
CA HIS A 109 15.81 -9.62 -0.96
C HIS A 109 16.89 -9.95 0.07
N GLY A 110 16.67 -10.98 0.89
CA GLY A 110 17.53 -11.33 2.00
C GLY A 110 17.40 -10.35 3.16
N ASP A 111 18.49 -10.18 3.88
CA ASP A 111 18.54 -9.29 5.04
C ASP A 111 18.55 -7.82 4.61
N VAL A 112 17.38 -7.33 4.20
CA VAL A 112 17.19 -5.88 4.04
C VAL A 112 17.13 -5.29 5.44
N GLU A 113 18.14 -4.49 5.76
CA GLU A 113 18.22 -3.79 7.04
C GLU A 113 16.95 -2.97 7.33
N ASP A 114 16.57 -2.97 8.57
CA ASP A 114 15.47 -2.16 9.03
C ASP A 114 15.77 -0.67 8.88
N VAL A 115 14.80 0.04 8.35
CA VAL A 115 14.97 1.46 8.06
C VAL A 115 14.12 2.28 9.03
N TYR A 116 14.78 3.05 9.91
CA TYR A 116 14.12 4.02 10.77
C TYR A 116 13.94 5.34 10.04
N ARG A 117 12.75 5.94 10.16
CA ARG A 117 12.37 7.18 9.50
C ARG A 117 11.74 8.15 10.49
N GLY A 118 12.13 9.41 10.39
CA GLY A 118 11.54 10.48 11.19
C GLY A 118 10.04 10.64 10.93
N ILE A 119 9.28 10.94 11.97
CA ILE A 119 7.87 11.32 11.87
C ILE A 119 7.81 12.77 11.37
N VAL A 120 7.11 13.00 10.25
CA VAL A 120 6.94 14.33 9.65
C VAL A 120 5.54 14.89 9.84
N GLU A 121 4.57 14.04 10.14
CA GLU A 121 3.19 14.45 10.34
C GLU A 121 2.45 13.49 11.27
N TRP A 122 1.72 14.04 12.23
CA TRP A 122 0.77 13.35 13.08
C TRP A 122 -0.64 13.62 12.53
N ILE A 123 -1.38 12.57 12.13
CA ILE A 123 -2.60 12.72 11.33
C ILE A 123 -3.84 12.61 12.20
N ASP A 124 -4.07 11.45 12.78
CA ASP A 124 -5.19 11.16 13.65
C ASP A 124 -4.81 10.13 14.72
N SER A 125 -5.63 9.99 15.74
CA SER A 125 -5.43 9.00 16.79
C SER A 125 -6.72 8.26 17.11
N SER A 126 -6.55 7.04 17.60
CA SER A 126 -7.62 6.24 18.18
C SER A 126 -7.22 5.78 19.59
N VAL A 127 -8.17 5.80 20.52
CA VAL A 127 -7.93 5.29 21.87
C VAL A 127 -8.36 3.82 21.93
N LYS A 128 -7.49 3.00 22.51
CA LYS A 128 -7.81 1.59 22.82
C LYS A 128 -7.78 1.39 24.31
N GLU A 129 -8.76 0.67 24.81
CA GLU A 129 -8.85 0.21 26.19
C GLU A 129 -8.30 -1.21 26.28
N PHE A 130 -7.47 -1.43 27.28
CA PHE A 130 -6.87 -2.72 27.57
C PHE A 130 -7.35 -3.16 28.96
N PRO A 131 -7.82 -4.41 29.11
CA PRO A 131 -8.13 -4.96 30.43
C PRO A 131 -6.84 -5.04 31.27
N ALA A 132 -7.01 -5.27 32.57
CA ALA A 132 -5.88 -5.63 33.44
C ALA A 132 -5.21 -6.90 32.93
N ASP A 133 -3.89 -6.94 32.97
CA ASP A 133 -3.14 -8.14 32.65
C ASP A 133 -3.42 -9.25 33.68
N PRO A 134 -3.45 -10.53 33.28
CA PRO A 134 -3.67 -11.62 34.21
C PRO A 134 -2.57 -11.69 35.28
N GLU A 135 -2.94 -12.19 36.47
CA GLU A 135 -1.94 -12.40 37.56
C GLU A 135 -0.93 -13.49 37.20
N GLU A 136 -1.42 -14.53 36.51
CA GLU A 136 -0.60 -15.65 36.07
C GLU A 136 0.17 -15.25 34.79
N CYS A 137 1.46 -15.58 34.79
CA CYS A 137 2.31 -15.37 33.62
C CYS A 137 1.83 -16.26 32.47
N PRO A 138 1.58 -15.74 31.26
CA PRO A 138 1.29 -16.55 30.09
C PRO A 138 2.43 -17.57 29.82
N ASP A 139 2.07 -18.73 29.26
CA ASP A 139 3.03 -19.85 29.03
C ASP A 139 4.16 -19.49 28.06
N ASP A 140 3.96 -18.48 27.21
CA ASP A 140 4.89 -18.00 26.20
C ASP A 140 5.72 -16.79 26.65
N GLU A 141 5.55 -16.34 27.91
CA GLU A 141 6.26 -15.17 28.46
C GLU A 141 7.29 -15.59 29.54
N ASN A 142 8.31 -14.75 29.74
CA ASN A 142 9.27 -14.93 30.82
C ASN A 142 8.67 -14.46 32.16
N PRO A 143 8.58 -15.32 33.19
CA PRO A 143 7.97 -14.96 34.49
C PRO A 143 8.62 -13.78 35.21
N GLU A 144 9.94 -13.64 35.12
CA GLU A 144 10.66 -12.52 35.72
C GLU A 144 10.35 -11.21 35.04
N TYR A 145 10.28 -11.24 33.69
CA TYR A 145 9.88 -10.08 32.91
C TYR A 145 8.40 -9.74 33.11
N TRP A 146 7.52 -10.77 33.16
CA TRP A 146 6.09 -10.58 33.41
C TRP A 146 5.82 -9.89 34.73
N ALA A 147 6.52 -10.28 35.79
CA ALA A 147 6.36 -9.68 37.14
C ALA A 147 6.62 -8.16 37.14
N ILE A 148 7.46 -7.66 36.24
CA ILE A 148 7.83 -6.24 36.12
C ILE A 148 6.94 -5.52 35.09
N ALA A 149 6.64 -6.17 33.96
CA ALA A 149 6.00 -5.55 32.80
C ALA A 149 4.47 -5.52 32.89
N ARG A 150 3.84 -6.48 33.64
CA ARG A 150 2.39 -6.58 33.73
C ARG A 150 1.76 -5.31 34.31
N ARG A 151 0.60 -4.95 33.76
CA ARG A 151 -0.23 -3.86 34.24
C ARG A 151 -1.43 -4.42 35.00
N PRO A 152 -1.44 -4.35 36.35
CA PRO A 152 -2.48 -4.97 37.16
C PRO A 152 -3.83 -4.25 37.09
N GLU A 153 -3.88 -3.06 36.47
CA GLU A 153 -5.10 -2.27 36.32
C GLU A 153 -5.44 -2.08 34.83
N PRO A 154 -6.74 -2.00 34.48
CA PRO A 154 -7.14 -1.61 33.15
C PRO A 154 -6.53 -0.26 32.77
N HIS A 155 -6.11 -0.13 31.53
CA HIS A 155 -5.51 1.10 31.05
C HIS A 155 -5.95 1.43 29.63
N SER A 156 -5.78 2.69 29.24
CA SER A 156 -6.04 3.14 27.88
C SER A 156 -4.78 3.73 27.28
N SER A 157 -4.60 3.55 26.00
CA SER A 157 -3.51 4.18 25.24
C SER A 157 -4.07 4.77 23.94
N ALA A 158 -3.54 5.90 23.54
CA ALA A 158 -3.81 6.45 22.22
C ALA A 158 -2.80 5.87 21.22
N PHE A 159 -3.29 5.53 20.04
CA PHE A 159 -2.48 5.07 18.91
C PHE A 159 -2.63 6.06 17.78
N TRP A 160 -1.53 6.69 17.42
CA TRP A 160 -1.49 7.68 16.36
C TRP A 160 -1.14 7.06 15.03
N ARG A 161 -1.81 7.58 14.01
CA ARG A 161 -1.37 7.44 12.64
C ARG A 161 -0.42 8.58 12.32
N VAL A 162 0.74 8.23 11.81
CA VAL A 162 1.77 9.19 11.43
C VAL A 162 2.20 8.99 9.98
N ARG A 163 2.71 10.06 9.36
CA ARG A 163 3.45 9.97 8.10
C ARG A 163 4.93 10.09 8.39
N LEU A 164 5.69 9.16 7.83
CA LEU A 164 7.13 9.09 7.94
C LEU A 164 7.83 9.90 6.85
N ALA A 165 9.08 10.26 7.03
CA ALA A 165 9.87 11.04 6.06
C ALA A 165 10.02 10.37 4.70
N CYS A 166 9.86 9.05 4.61
CA CYS A 166 9.78 8.30 3.34
C CYS A 166 8.42 8.39 2.64
N GLY A 167 7.43 9.08 3.23
CA GLY A 167 6.07 9.18 2.72
C GLY A 167 5.13 8.03 3.12
N HIS A 168 5.64 6.96 3.71
CA HIS A 168 4.84 5.85 4.22
C HIS A 168 4.18 6.17 5.56
N PHE A 169 3.21 5.35 5.97
CA PHE A 169 2.44 5.54 7.19
C PHE A 169 2.77 4.46 8.22
N ASP A 170 2.72 4.86 9.51
CA ASP A 170 2.65 3.95 10.65
C ASP A 170 1.37 4.29 11.43
N ASP A 171 0.55 3.29 11.75
CA ASP A 171 -0.73 3.44 12.45
C ASP A 171 -0.64 3.16 13.95
N HIS A 172 0.54 2.81 14.45
CA HIS A 172 0.68 2.18 15.75
C HIS A 172 1.70 2.91 16.65
N VAL A 173 1.75 4.25 16.56
CA VAL A 173 2.59 5.03 17.48
C VAL A 173 1.85 5.25 18.79
N PRO A 174 2.22 4.52 19.89
CA PRO A 174 1.53 4.62 21.15
C PRO A 174 1.91 5.91 21.88
N THR A 175 0.91 6.51 22.54
CA THR A 175 1.10 7.65 23.44
C THR A 175 0.13 7.55 24.61
N ASP A 176 0.32 8.41 25.60
CA ASP A 176 -0.71 8.67 26.61
C ASP A 176 -1.96 9.27 25.94
N VAL A 177 -3.13 9.00 26.49
CA VAL A 177 -4.43 9.39 25.89
C VAL A 177 -4.55 10.92 25.76
N GLU A 178 -3.99 11.66 26.70
CA GLU A 178 -4.08 13.12 26.72
C GLU A 178 -2.99 13.81 25.89
N TRP A 179 -1.95 13.09 25.51
CA TRP A 179 -0.84 13.64 24.75
C TRP A 179 -1.27 14.17 23.38
N LYS A 180 -0.70 15.31 23.00
CA LYS A 180 -0.91 15.95 21.67
C LYS A 180 0.44 16.26 21.04
N PRO A 181 0.52 16.27 19.69
CA PRO A 181 1.78 16.61 19.00
C PRO A 181 2.35 17.98 19.38
N ALA A 182 1.50 18.92 19.77
CA ALA A 182 1.91 20.26 20.21
C ALA A 182 2.63 20.24 21.56
N ASP A 183 2.45 19.21 22.37
CA ASP A 183 3.10 19.09 23.69
C ASP A 183 4.58 18.73 23.57
N GLY A 184 4.95 18.19 22.39
CA GLY A 184 6.28 17.64 22.16
C GLY A 184 6.52 16.35 22.97
N PRO A 185 7.70 15.73 22.81
CA PRO A 185 8.03 14.51 23.52
C PRO A 185 8.43 14.79 24.97
N THR A 186 8.08 13.88 25.86
CA THR A 186 8.64 13.83 27.22
C THR A 186 10.03 13.23 27.16
N LEU A 187 11.01 13.84 27.83
CA LEU A 187 12.39 13.39 27.84
C LEU A 187 12.75 12.84 29.22
N VAL A 188 13.56 11.78 29.29
CA VAL A 188 14.15 11.35 30.54
C VAL A 188 15.20 12.35 31.01
N SER A 189 15.54 12.32 32.31
CA SER A 189 16.60 13.18 32.84
C SER A 189 17.97 12.84 32.22
N GLU A 190 18.88 13.79 32.15
CA GLU A 190 20.25 13.56 31.64
C GLU A 190 20.95 12.43 32.40
N GLN A 191 20.78 12.40 33.72
CA GLN A 191 21.32 11.34 34.56
C GLN A 191 20.75 9.98 34.13
N ARG A 192 19.42 9.85 33.96
CA ARG A 192 18.79 8.59 33.55
C ARG A 192 19.20 8.16 32.15
N ALA A 193 19.34 9.08 31.22
CA ALA A 193 19.84 8.78 29.87
C ALA A 193 21.28 8.24 29.88
N ALA A 194 22.14 8.83 30.76
CA ALA A 194 23.51 8.34 30.93
C ALA A 194 23.55 6.95 31.57
N GLU A 195 22.71 6.70 32.60
CA GLU A 195 22.57 5.39 33.23
C GLU A 195 22.12 4.32 32.19
N MET A 196 21.06 4.62 31.43
CA MET A 196 20.57 3.72 30.34
C MET A 196 21.66 3.43 29.32
N ARG A 197 22.44 4.41 28.90
CA ARG A 197 23.58 4.22 28.02
C ARG A 197 24.59 3.23 28.58
N GLY A 198 24.99 3.43 29.86
CA GLY A 198 25.89 2.50 30.54
C GLY A 198 25.33 1.09 30.67
N GLU A 199 24.01 0.94 30.90
CA GLU A 199 23.32 -0.36 30.94
C GLU A 199 23.40 -1.08 29.57
N PHE A 200 23.12 -0.36 28.48
CA PHE A 200 23.23 -0.92 27.10
C PHE A 200 24.67 -1.27 26.74
N GLU A 201 25.63 -0.38 26.97
CA GLU A 201 27.03 -0.62 26.69
C GLU A 201 27.57 -1.83 27.47
N ALA A 202 27.20 -1.97 28.76
CA ALA A 202 27.54 -3.13 29.57
C ALA A 202 26.93 -4.43 28.96
N LEU A 203 25.66 -4.39 28.57
CA LEU A 203 24.97 -5.52 27.96
C LEU A 203 25.65 -5.93 26.66
N TRP A 204 25.93 -4.98 25.76
CA TRP A 204 26.59 -5.24 24.48
C TRP A 204 28.03 -5.77 24.66
N SER A 205 28.76 -5.29 25.69
CA SER A 205 30.12 -5.78 25.96
C SER A 205 30.15 -7.23 26.44
N VAL A 206 29.06 -7.69 27.09
CA VAL A 206 28.98 -9.05 27.64
C VAL A 206 28.44 -10.04 26.59
N LEU A 207 27.39 -9.67 25.87
CA LEU A 207 26.66 -10.57 24.96
C LEU A 207 27.12 -10.43 23.51
N GLY A 208 27.84 -9.36 23.15
CA GLY A 208 28.30 -9.13 21.78
C GLY A 208 27.14 -9.10 20.79
N ASP A 209 27.22 -9.91 19.76
CA ASP A 209 26.21 -9.99 18.69
C ASP A 209 24.88 -10.63 19.13
N GLU A 210 24.86 -11.31 20.29
CA GLU A 210 23.63 -11.90 20.86
C GLU A 210 22.84 -10.88 21.69
N ALA A 211 23.39 -9.69 21.92
CA ALA A 211 22.73 -8.65 22.71
C ALA A 211 21.65 -7.94 21.89
N TRP A 212 20.49 -7.75 22.51
CA TRP A 212 19.44 -6.88 21.97
C TRP A 212 19.59 -5.42 22.44
N PRO A 213 19.41 -4.41 21.60
CA PRO A 213 19.23 -4.52 20.14
C PRO A 213 20.49 -5.03 19.43
N GLU A 214 20.27 -5.82 18.36
CA GLU A 214 21.34 -6.35 17.53
C GLU A 214 22.18 -5.23 16.90
N GLU A 215 23.41 -5.54 16.52
CA GLU A 215 24.26 -4.59 15.80
C GLU A 215 23.61 -4.23 14.45
N GLY A 216 23.63 -2.94 14.11
CA GLY A 216 23.00 -2.43 12.90
C GLY A 216 21.96 -1.33 13.18
N PRO A 217 20.97 -1.15 12.30
CA PRO A 217 20.02 -0.03 12.35
C PRO A 217 19.23 0.09 13.64
N GLU A 218 18.94 -1.01 14.33
CA GLU A 218 18.19 -1.01 15.58
C GLU A 218 19.06 -0.48 16.73
N ARG A 219 20.33 -0.91 16.82
CA ARG A 219 21.28 -0.38 17.78
C ARG A 219 21.59 1.10 17.52
N ASP A 220 21.75 1.48 16.25
CA ASP A 220 21.95 2.87 15.85
C ASP A 220 20.74 3.74 16.24
N HIS A 221 19.51 3.21 16.07
CA HIS A 221 18.30 3.87 16.55
C HIS A 221 18.32 4.05 18.06
N THR A 222 18.63 3.01 18.83
CA THR A 222 18.76 3.07 20.29
C THR A 222 19.76 4.13 20.74
N LEU A 223 20.94 4.19 20.10
CA LEU A 223 21.94 5.22 20.38
C LEU A 223 21.43 6.63 20.09
N ARG A 224 20.75 6.84 18.97
CA ARG A 224 20.12 8.14 18.66
C ARG A 224 19.05 8.54 19.67
N MET A 225 18.24 7.57 20.16
CA MET A 225 17.24 7.84 21.21
C MET A 225 17.90 8.22 22.53
N LEU A 226 18.99 7.56 22.90
CA LEU A 226 19.78 7.92 24.09
C LEU A 226 20.41 9.32 23.97
N ASP A 227 20.94 9.66 22.80
CA ASP A 227 21.50 11.01 22.53
C ASP A 227 20.44 12.11 22.67
N GLN A 228 19.18 11.79 22.34
CA GLN A 228 18.04 12.69 22.46
C GLN A 228 17.34 12.58 23.82
N ARG A 229 17.93 11.89 24.81
CA ARG A 229 17.34 11.66 26.14
C ARG A 229 16.03 10.88 26.07
N TRP A 230 15.99 9.84 25.26
CA TRP A 230 14.89 8.88 25.08
C TRP A 230 13.52 9.55 24.99
N PRO A 231 13.23 10.28 23.92
CA PRO A 231 11.97 11.00 23.77
C PRO A 231 10.77 10.04 23.69
N LYS A 232 9.66 10.39 24.35
CA LYS A 232 8.38 9.67 24.28
C LYS A 232 7.27 10.64 23.89
N PRO A 233 6.57 10.43 22.77
CA PRO A 233 6.82 9.40 21.76
C PRO A 233 8.15 9.61 21.01
N GLU A 234 8.70 8.52 20.50
CA GLU A 234 9.93 8.55 19.70
C GLU A 234 9.71 9.34 18.41
N PRO A 235 10.69 10.19 18.01
CA PRO A 235 10.57 11.03 16.82
C PRO A 235 10.79 10.26 15.51
N GLU A 236 11.23 9.02 15.57
CA GLU A 236 11.44 8.16 14.41
C GLU A 236 10.88 6.76 14.67
N ARG A 237 10.46 6.11 13.59
CA ARG A 237 9.84 4.77 13.61
C ARG A 237 10.46 3.87 12.56
N ARG A 238 10.51 2.58 12.86
CA ARG A 238 10.84 1.54 11.90
C ARG A 238 9.77 1.51 10.81
N CYS A 239 10.17 1.77 9.56
CA CYS A 239 9.24 1.71 8.43
C CYS A 239 9.19 0.30 7.84
N LEU A 240 8.14 -0.45 8.13
CA LEU A 240 7.93 -1.79 7.61
C LEU A 240 7.71 -1.82 6.08
N VAL A 241 7.24 -0.71 5.52
CA VAL A 241 6.95 -0.60 4.08
C VAL A 241 8.21 -0.37 3.25
N CYS A 242 9.19 0.40 3.76
CA CYS A 242 10.45 0.68 3.04
C CYS A 242 11.21 -0.58 2.60
N ARG A 243 11.07 -1.67 3.32
CA ARG A 243 11.67 -2.96 2.98
C ARG A 243 11.14 -3.51 1.64
N TYR A 244 9.88 -3.24 1.33
CA TYR A 244 9.18 -3.81 0.18
C TYR A 244 8.87 -2.77 -0.91
N ALA A 245 8.64 -1.51 -0.52
CA ALA A 245 8.39 -0.44 -1.47
C ALA A 245 9.68 -0.05 -2.18
N GLN A 246 9.72 -0.27 -3.49
CA GLN A 246 10.89 -0.06 -4.32
C GLN A 246 10.59 0.97 -5.39
N ARG A 247 11.49 1.91 -5.60
CA ARG A 247 11.34 2.91 -6.66
C ARG A 247 11.37 2.26 -8.03
N ILE A 248 10.47 2.68 -8.91
CA ILE A 248 10.48 2.30 -10.33
C ILE A 248 11.61 3.09 -11.01
N THR A 249 12.64 2.40 -11.47
CA THR A 249 13.81 3.02 -12.12
C THR A 249 13.69 3.03 -13.63
N GLY A 250 12.83 2.20 -14.21
CA GLY A 250 12.60 2.15 -15.63
C GLY A 250 11.36 1.35 -15.99
N TYR A 251 10.83 1.59 -17.20
CA TYR A 251 9.67 0.85 -17.70
C TYR A 251 9.71 0.68 -19.21
N GLN A 252 9.10 -0.41 -19.67
CA GLN A 252 9.00 -0.78 -21.08
C GLN A 252 7.55 -1.02 -21.47
N ARG A 253 7.11 -0.48 -22.58
CA ARG A 253 5.82 -0.79 -23.19
C ARG A 253 5.83 -2.21 -23.76
N ILE A 254 4.87 -3.06 -23.36
CA ILE A 254 4.64 -4.37 -23.95
C ILE A 254 3.52 -4.28 -24.99
N GLY A 255 2.46 -3.51 -24.70
CA GLY A 255 1.31 -3.32 -25.57
C GLY A 255 -0.02 -3.49 -24.86
N TRP A 256 -1.09 -3.50 -25.60
CA TRP A 256 -2.44 -3.67 -25.08
C TRP A 256 -2.67 -5.11 -24.59
N LEU A 257 -3.42 -5.25 -23.49
CA LEU A 257 -3.83 -6.56 -22.98
C LEU A 257 -4.69 -7.28 -24.03
N VAL A 258 -5.66 -6.57 -24.62
CA VAL A 258 -6.40 -7.02 -25.82
C VAL A 258 -5.87 -6.27 -27.04
N PRO A 259 -5.43 -6.97 -28.10
CA PRO A 259 -4.93 -6.31 -29.31
C PRO A 259 -5.98 -5.39 -29.93
N ARG A 260 -5.57 -4.20 -30.39
CA ARG A 260 -6.50 -3.22 -30.97
C ARG A 260 -7.28 -3.73 -32.18
N GLY A 261 -6.66 -4.61 -32.96
CA GLY A 261 -7.34 -5.28 -34.10
C GLY A 261 -8.50 -6.16 -33.63
N ASP A 262 -8.33 -6.87 -32.50
CA ASP A 262 -9.36 -7.74 -31.95
C ASP A 262 -10.49 -6.94 -31.30
N VAL A 263 -10.16 -5.81 -30.67
CA VAL A 263 -11.15 -4.86 -30.11
C VAL A 263 -12.07 -4.34 -31.21
N LYS A 264 -11.51 -3.94 -32.37
CA LYS A 264 -12.28 -3.44 -33.50
C LYS A 264 -13.23 -4.51 -34.04
N LYS A 265 -12.74 -5.74 -34.26
CA LYS A 265 -13.57 -6.87 -34.69
C LYS A 265 -14.68 -7.19 -33.70
N ALA A 266 -14.37 -7.23 -32.40
CA ALA A 266 -15.36 -7.46 -31.36
C ALA A 266 -16.42 -6.35 -31.30
N ALA A 267 -16.05 -5.10 -31.53
CA ALA A 267 -16.98 -3.98 -31.58
C ALA A 267 -17.90 -4.08 -32.82
N GLU A 268 -17.35 -4.42 -33.98
CA GLU A 268 -18.14 -4.66 -35.21
C GLU A 268 -19.13 -5.82 -35.01
N GLN A 269 -18.69 -6.93 -34.41
CA GLN A 269 -19.57 -8.07 -34.13
C GLN A 269 -20.70 -7.71 -33.15
N ARG A 270 -20.38 -6.94 -32.08
CA ARG A 270 -21.41 -6.46 -31.15
C ARG A 270 -22.42 -5.52 -31.80
N ALA A 271 -21.96 -4.65 -32.71
CA ALA A 271 -22.84 -3.76 -33.46
C ALA A 271 -23.78 -4.53 -34.39
N VAL A 272 -23.29 -5.55 -35.08
CA VAL A 272 -24.10 -6.43 -35.89
C VAL A 272 -25.14 -7.17 -35.06
N ALA A 273 -24.73 -7.81 -33.96
CA ALA A 273 -25.63 -8.53 -33.07
C ALA A 273 -26.70 -7.60 -32.40
N ALA A 274 -26.33 -6.38 -32.07
CA ALA A 274 -27.26 -5.39 -31.52
C ALA A 274 -28.31 -4.98 -32.57
N ARG A 275 -27.88 -4.80 -33.84
CA ARG A 275 -28.76 -4.48 -34.93
C ARG A 275 -29.77 -5.63 -35.21
N GLU A 276 -29.29 -6.86 -35.30
CA GLU A 276 -30.14 -8.04 -35.48
C GLU A 276 -31.15 -8.21 -34.32
N LYS A 277 -30.75 -7.92 -33.10
CA LYS A 277 -31.64 -7.94 -31.94
C LYS A 277 -32.72 -6.87 -32.02
N ALA A 278 -32.36 -5.66 -32.47
CA ALA A 278 -33.30 -4.55 -32.64
C ALA A 278 -34.30 -4.88 -33.76
N GLU A 279 -33.84 -5.44 -34.89
CA GLU A 279 -34.69 -5.87 -36.01
C GLU A 279 -35.68 -6.96 -35.59
N ARG A 280 -35.24 -7.96 -34.83
CA ARG A 280 -36.16 -9.00 -34.29
C ARG A 280 -37.18 -8.38 -33.35
N ARG A 281 -36.79 -7.45 -32.47
CA ARG A 281 -37.73 -6.79 -31.57
C ARG A 281 -38.74 -5.93 -32.31
N LEU A 282 -38.31 -5.24 -33.37
CA LEU A 282 -39.23 -4.47 -34.23
C LEU A 282 -40.27 -5.39 -34.89
N ALA A 283 -39.83 -6.50 -35.48
CA ALA A 283 -40.73 -7.49 -36.08
C ALA A 283 -41.77 -8.03 -35.08
N THR A 284 -41.35 -8.32 -33.84
CA THR A 284 -42.30 -8.75 -32.79
C THR A 284 -43.32 -7.67 -32.46
N ILE A 285 -42.90 -6.40 -32.34
CA ILE A 285 -43.81 -5.28 -32.07
C ILE A 285 -44.79 -5.07 -33.24
N GLU A 286 -44.33 -5.19 -34.48
CA GLU A 286 -45.17 -5.08 -35.68
C GLU A 286 -46.25 -6.19 -35.73
N GLU A 287 -45.87 -7.42 -35.39
CA GLU A 287 -46.77 -8.56 -35.30
C GLU A 287 -47.82 -8.36 -34.19
N GLU A 288 -47.38 -7.96 -32.96
CA GLU A 288 -48.31 -7.62 -31.88
C GLU A 288 -49.26 -6.48 -32.25
N ALA A 289 -48.76 -5.46 -32.92
CA ALA A 289 -49.58 -4.34 -33.41
C ALA A 289 -50.60 -4.78 -34.49
N ALA A 290 -50.23 -5.72 -35.35
CA ALA A 290 -51.15 -6.28 -36.33
C ALA A 290 -52.26 -7.09 -35.65
N GLN A 291 -51.92 -7.95 -34.69
CA GLN A 291 -52.89 -8.72 -33.90
C GLN A 291 -53.87 -7.81 -33.13
N LEU A 292 -53.40 -6.76 -32.49
CA LEU A 292 -54.24 -5.77 -31.81
C LEU A 292 -55.19 -5.03 -32.75
N ARG A 293 -54.74 -4.67 -33.96
CA ARG A 293 -55.63 -4.06 -34.98
C ARG A 293 -56.74 -5.00 -35.44
N GLU A 294 -56.42 -6.27 -35.64
CA GLU A 294 -57.40 -7.30 -35.98
C GLU A 294 -58.45 -7.48 -34.86
N GLN A 295 -58.00 -7.57 -33.60
CA GLN A 295 -58.91 -7.67 -32.45
C GLN A 295 -59.82 -6.44 -32.32
N LEU A 296 -59.30 -5.23 -32.55
CA LEU A 296 -60.10 -4.00 -32.49
C LEU A 296 -61.05 -3.87 -33.74
N GLY A 297 -60.63 -4.36 -34.89
CA GLY A 297 -61.47 -4.38 -36.07
C GLY A 297 -62.66 -5.36 -35.95
N CYS A 298 -62.49 -6.49 -35.29
CA CYS A 298 -63.58 -7.44 -35.00
C CYS A 298 -64.53 -7.00 -33.86
N ALA A 299 -64.14 -6.01 -33.05
CA ALA A 299 -64.97 -5.44 -32.00
C ALA A 299 -65.89 -4.31 -32.45
N SER A 300 -65.84 -3.94 -33.77
CA SER A 300 -66.57 -2.81 -34.37
C SER A 300 -67.75 -3.27 -35.27
N GLU A 301 -68.08 -4.58 -35.31
CA GLU A 301 -69.30 -5.15 -35.88
C GLU A 301 -70.25 -5.60 -34.75
#